data_454851df38c66aed913c0302219a01e2
#
_entry.id   454851df38c66aed913c0302219a01e2
#
_cell.length_a   1.000
_cell.length_b   1.000
_cell.length_c   1.000
_cell.angle_alpha   90.00
_cell.angle_beta   90.00
_cell.angle_gamma   90.00
#
_symmetry.space_group_name_H-M   'P 1'
#
loop_
_entity.id
_entity.type
_entity.pdbx_description
1 polymer ?
#
loop_
_entity_poly.entity_id
_entity_poly.type
_entity_poly.pdbx_seq_one_letter_code
_entity_poly.pdbx_strand_id
1 'polypeptide(L)'
;MVCTIAITSVIMNDGNIQNFLLRNFKAFLISAYLISTGVIVALVSNPRLRYIAPVNFVLLGLHTVMQSILVGIFSSAINPRLVCLGTIHTLGTFLAITLYSFQPNEKFDLTNFGNVLLTGSSSLLVGIVLNFFLKMPLIDNIISGALAVLFASYMAFDTQKIVGGKHHKYSYSQKEYILAALNLYQDVINFFMQIMSILTKLEKRNNNVT
;
A
#
# COMPACT_ATOMS: atom_id res chain seq x y z
N MET A 1 0.10 -0.75 10.59
CA MET A 1 -1.35 -0.50 10.38
C MET A 1 -1.99 0.30 11.51
N VAL A 2 -1.92 -0.12 12.78
CA VAL A 2 -2.56 0.62 13.91
C VAL A 2 -2.09 2.07 13.97
N CYS A 3 -0.78 2.32 13.90
CA CYS A 3 -0.21 3.69 13.85
C CYS A 3 -0.77 4.50 12.67
N THR A 4 -0.91 3.88 11.51
CA THR A 4 -1.46 4.57 10.32
C THR A 4 -2.91 4.96 10.53
N ILE A 5 -3.74 4.05 11.05
CA ILE A 5 -5.14 4.33 11.35
C ILE A 5 -5.24 5.45 12.39
N ALA A 6 -4.43 5.41 13.46
CA ALA A 6 -4.42 6.42 14.51
C ALA A 6 -4.03 7.81 13.95
N ILE A 7 -2.93 7.91 13.21
CA ILE A 7 -2.46 9.17 12.62
C ILE A 7 -3.48 9.71 11.61
N THR A 8 -4.01 8.85 10.74
CA THR A 8 -5.05 9.23 9.77
C THR A 8 -6.31 9.75 10.47
N SER A 9 -6.76 9.08 11.54
CA SER A 9 -7.93 9.51 12.33
C SER A 9 -7.69 10.87 12.97
N VAL A 10 -6.51 11.14 13.52
CA VAL A 10 -6.16 12.45 14.07
C VAL A 10 -6.21 13.53 12.98
N ILE A 11 -5.60 13.28 11.82
CA ILE A 11 -5.61 14.24 10.69
C ILE A 11 -7.03 14.52 10.21
N MET A 12 -7.90 13.52 10.15
CA MET A 12 -9.29 13.69 9.69
C MET A 12 -10.19 14.41 10.70
N ASN A 13 -9.93 14.26 12.00
CA ASN A 13 -10.79 14.82 13.05
C ASN A 13 -10.33 16.20 13.57
N ASP A 14 -9.05 16.55 13.43
CA ASP A 14 -8.52 17.85 13.84
C ASP A 14 -8.45 18.81 12.66
N GLY A 15 -9.41 19.76 12.63
CA GLY A 15 -9.50 20.76 11.56
C GLY A 15 -8.28 21.67 11.46
N ASN A 16 -7.54 21.92 12.56
CA ASN A 16 -6.33 22.74 12.54
C ASN A 16 -5.18 21.99 11.83
N ILE A 17 -4.99 20.72 12.19
CA ILE A 17 -3.97 19.86 11.56
C ILE A 17 -4.33 19.66 10.09
N GLN A 18 -5.59 19.36 9.78
CA GLN A 18 -6.07 19.19 8.41
C GLN A 18 -5.79 20.45 7.56
N ASN A 19 -6.21 21.63 8.05
CA ASN A 19 -6.02 22.89 7.34
C ASN A 19 -4.54 23.22 7.15
N PHE A 20 -3.69 22.97 8.15
CA PHE A 20 -2.25 23.17 8.04
C PHE A 20 -1.62 22.27 6.97
N LEU A 21 -1.98 20.99 6.95
CA LEU A 21 -1.49 20.03 5.97
C LEU A 21 -2.00 20.34 4.55
N LEU A 22 -3.28 20.70 4.41
CA LEU A 22 -3.84 21.07 3.12
C LEU A 22 -3.25 22.38 2.57
N ARG A 23 -2.99 23.37 3.42
CA ARG A 23 -2.34 24.62 3.03
C ARG A 23 -0.94 24.39 2.49
N ASN A 24 -0.21 23.43 3.05
CA ASN A 24 1.15 23.09 2.66
C ASN A 24 1.20 21.76 1.89
N PHE A 25 0.10 21.36 1.24
CA PHE A 25 -0.09 20.04 0.65
C PHE A 25 1.08 19.58 -0.21
N LYS A 26 1.54 20.41 -1.15
CA LYS A 26 2.64 20.06 -2.08
C LYS A 26 3.93 19.77 -1.34
N ALA A 27 4.28 20.59 -0.33
CA ALA A 27 5.51 20.40 0.44
C ALA A 27 5.46 19.09 1.25
N PHE A 28 4.35 18.83 1.95
CA PHE A 28 4.19 17.60 2.73
C PHE A 28 4.15 16.35 1.83
N LEU A 29 3.44 16.41 0.70
CA LEU A 29 3.38 15.31 -0.23
C LEU A 29 4.76 14.96 -0.80
N ILE A 30 5.50 15.95 -1.28
CA ILE A 30 6.83 15.74 -1.86
C ILE A 30 7.80 15.25 -0.80
N SER A 31 7.86 15.91 0.37
CA SER A 31 8.79 15.52 1.44
C SER A 31 8.50 14.13 2.00
N ALA A 32 7.24 13.81 2.27
CA ALA A 32 6.85 12.49 2.78
C ALA A 32 7.15 11.38 1.77
N TYR A 33 6.88 11.64 0.48
CA TYR A 33 7.20 10.68 -0.58
C TYR A 33 8.71 10.47 -0.73
N LEU A 34 9.51 11.53 -0.75
CA LEU A 34 10.97 11.45 -0.86
C LEU A 34 11.60 10.74 0.34
N ILE A 35 11.17 11.08 1.57
CA ILE A 35 11.68 10.44 2.79
C ILE A 35 11.29 8.96 2.80
N SER A 36 10.03 8.65 2.52
CA SER A 36 9.53 7.27 2.47
C SER A 36 10.29 6.42 1.45
N THR A 37 10.45 6.94 0.22
CA THR A 37 11.21 6.26 -0.84
C THR A 37 12.68 6.14 -0.48
N GLY A 38 13.27 7.18 0.09
CA GLY A 38 14.66 7.16 0.56
C GLY A 38 14.91 6.08 1.61
N VAL A 39 13.99 5.89 2.55
CA VAL A 39 14.07 4.80 3.56
C VAL A 39 13.99 3.43 2.89
N ILE A 40 13.07 3.23 1.93
CA ILE A 40 12.98 1.97 1.19
C ILE A 40 14.30 1.68 0.48
N VAL A 41 14.80 2.65 -0.29
CA VAL A 41 16.06 2.52 -1.02
C VAL A 41 17.22 2.21 -0.06
N ALA A 42 17.32 2.90 1.06
CA ALA A 42 18.36 2.66 2.07
C ALA A 42 18.29 1.23 2.64
N LEU A 43 17.08 0.76 2.99
CA LEU A 43 16.88 -0.59 3.53
C LEU A 43 17.11 -1.68 2.47
N VAL A 44 16.76 -1.44 1.22
CA VAL A 44 16.98 -2.40 0.12
C VAL A 44 18.44 -2.46 -0.29
N SER A 45 19.09 -1.31 -0.44
CA SER A 45 20.47 -1.22 -0.95
C SER A 45 21.52 -1.56 0.11
N ASN A 46 21.23 -1.38 1.39
CA ASN A 46 22.19 -1.65 2.46
C ASN A 46 21.69 -2.71 3.44
N PRO A 47 22.10 -3.98 3.26
CA PRO A 47 21.70 -5.07 4.14
C PRO A 47 22.02 -4.84 5.61
N ARG A 48 23.09 -4.08 5.94
CA ARG A 48 23.47 -3.80 7.32
C ARG A 48 22.39 -3.03 8.07
N LEU A 49 21.75 -2.08 7.42
CA LEU A 49 20.67 -1.27 8.03
C LEU A 49 19.44 -2.11 8.43
N ARG A 50 19.21 -3.25 7.76
CA ARG A 50 18.10 -4.16 8.08
C ARG A 50 18.33 -4.95 9.39
N TYR A 51 19.61 -5.18 9.74
CA TYR A 51 19.98 -6.10 10.81
C TYR A 51 20.44 -5.41 12.09
N ILE A 52 20.76 -4.10 12.05
CA ILE A 52 21.27 -3.36 13.21
C ILE A 52 20.11 -2.69 13.94
N ALA A 53 19.77 -3.24 15.12
CA ALA A 53 18.87 -2.55 16.05
C ALA A 53 19.67 -1.44 16.82
N PRO A 54 19.06 -0.26 17.11
CA PRO A 54 17.66 0.11 16.86
C PRO A 54 17.41 0.78 15.50
N VAL A 55 18.43 0.99 14.64
CA VAL A 55 18.37 1.77 13.41
C VAL A 55 17.28 1.24 12.45
N ASN A 56 17.18 -0.08 12.32
CA ASN A 56 16.19 -0.73 11.48
C ASN A 56 14.74 -0.40 11.90
N PHE A 57 14.46 -0.38 13.21
CA PHE A 57 13.13 0.00 13.73
C PHE A 57 12.84 1.48 13.56
N VAL A 58 13.85 2.35 13.74
CA VAL A 58 13.72 3.79 13.52
C VAL A 58 13.38 4.09 12.06
N LEU A 59 14.07 3.43 11.12
CA LEU A 59 13.79 3.60 9.69
C LEU A 59 12.39 3.10 9.32
N LEU A 60 12.00 1.91 9.82
CA LEU A 60 10.64 1.39 9.60
C LEU A 60 9.58 2.32 10.20
N GLY A 61 9.81 2.84 11.41
CA GLY A 61 8.95 3.81 12.07
C GLY A 61 8.82 5.11 11.28
N LEU A 62 9.94 5.66 10.80
CA LEU A 62 9.97 6.86 9.97
C LEU A 62 9.16 6.66 8.67
N HIS A 63 9.38 5.54 7.98
CA HIS A 63 8.60 5.17 6.80
C HIS A 63 7.10 5.10 7.13
N THR A 64 6.73 4.42 8.21
CA THR A 64 5.33 4.28 8.63
C THR A 64 4.68 5.64 8.92
N VAL A 65 5.37 6.56 9.59
CA VAL A 65 4.87 7.91 9.87
C VAL A 65 4.67 8.70 8.57
N MET A 66 5.64 8.68 7.67
CA MET A 66 5.54 9.39 6.39
C MET A 66 4.39 8.86 5.53
N GLN A 67 4.23 7.55 5.44
CA GLN A 67 3.11 6.93 4.74
C GLN A 67 1.76 7.26 5.41
N SER A 68 1.71 7.29 6.74
CA SER A 68 0.50 7.64 7.47
C SER A 68 0.04 9.07 7.20
N ILE A 69 0.99 10.02 7.08
CA ILE A 69 0.69 11.40 6.69
C ILE A 69 0.12 11.45 5.28
N LEU A 70 0.72 10.73 4.33
CA LEU A 70 0.21 10.67 2.94
C LEU A 70 -1.22 10.10 2.89
N VAL A 71 -1.46 8.97 3.57
CA VAL A 71 -2.79 8.36 3.68
C VAL A 71 -3.79 9.32 4.34
N GLY A 72 -3.37 9.99 5.43
CA GLY A 72 -4.21 10.96 6.16
C GLY A 72 -4.62 12.15 5.30
N ILE A 73 -3.68 12.76 4.59
CA ILE A 73 -3.95 13.86 3.66
C ILE A 73 -4.89 13.41 2.53
N PHE A 74 -4.66 12.24 1.95
CA PHE A 74 -5.51 11.70 0.91
C PHE A 74 -6.93 11.41 1.42
N SER A 75 -7.03 10.76 2.58
CA SER A 75 -8.31 10.40 3.20
C SER A 75 -9.12 11.63 3.64
N SER A 76 -8.45 12.72 4.05
CA SER A 76 -9.11 13.95 4.48
C SER A 76 -9.85 14.68 3.35
N ALA A 77 -9.49 14.39 2.10
CA ALA A 77 -10.16 14.94 0.91
C ALA A 77 -11.35 14.08 0.43
N ILE A 78 -11.65 12.98 1.11
CA ILE A 78 -12.66 12.00 0.72
C ILE A 78 -13.76 11.92 1.79
N ASN A 79 -14.98 11.56 1.36
CA ASN A 79 -16.10 11.33 2.27
C ASN A 79 -15.71 10.30 3.37
N PRO A 80 -15.86 10.62 4.67
CA PRO A 80 -15.48 9.73 5.76
C PRO A 80 -16.16 8.35 5.72
N ARG A 81 -17.36 8.26 5.16
CA ARG A 81 -18.06 6.97 4.97
C ARG A 81 -17.29 6.06 4.00
N LEU A 82 -16.75 6.61 2.92
CA LEU A 82 -15.96 5.85 1.95
C LEU A 82 -14.62 5.42 2.58
N VAL A 83 -14.00 6.27 3.38
CA VAL A 83 -12.77 5.93 4.10
C VAL A 83 -13.01 4.75 5.05
N CYS A 84 -14.11 4.76 5.79
CA CYS A 84 -14.51 3.65 6.65
C CYS A 84 -14.73 2.36 5.85
N LEU A 85 -15.51 2.43 4.76
CA LEU A 85 -15.76 1.28 3.88
C LEU A 85 -14.48 0.73 3.26
N GLY A 86 -13.60 1.59 2.76
CA GLY A 86 -12.30 1.20 2.21
C GLY A 86 -11.39 0.54 3.24
N THR A 87 -11.41 1.04 4.48
CA THR A 87 -10.65 0.45 5.60
C THR A 87 -11.17 -0.94 5.94
N ILE A 88 -12.49 -1.11 6.08
CA ILE A 88 -13.13 -2.41 6.36
C ILE A 88 -12.82 -3.39 5.23
N HIS A 89 -12.95 -2.96 3.97
CA HIS A 89 -12.65 -3.79 2.80
C HIS A 89 -11.18 -4.25 2.79
N THR A 90 -10.26 -3.32 3.03
CA THR A 90 -8.81 -3.62 3.06
C THR A 90 -8.47 -4.60 4.18
N LEU A 91 -8.99 -4.38 5.39
CA LEU A 91 -8.77 -5.29 6.52
C LEU A 91 -9.38 -6.66 6.29
N GLY A 92 -10.60 -6.73 5.75
CA GLY A 92 -11.26 -8.00 5.40
C GLY A 92 -10.48 -8.78 4.34
N THR A 93 -10.02 -8.11 3.30
CA THR A 93 -9.18 -8.72 2.25
C THR A 93 -7.85 -9.20 2.82
N PHE A 94 -7.18 -8.39 3.65
CA PHE A 94 -5.93 -8.77 4.31
C PHE A 94 -6.10 -10.02 5.19
N LEU A 95 -7.17 -10.08 5.99
CA LEU A 95 -7.48 -11.25 6.82
C LEU A 95 -7.74 -12.50 5.96
N ALA A 96 -8.53 -12.38 4.90
CA ALA A 96 -8.81 -13.48 3.98
C ALA A 96 -7.53 -14.00 3.32
N ILE A 97 -6.66 -13.09 2.83
CA ILE A 97 -5.36 -13.45 2.25
C ILE A 97 -4.45 -14.11 3.28
N THR A 98 -4.43 -13.59 4.52
CA THR A 98 -3.63 -14.18 5.59
C THR A 98 -4.07 -15.61 5.87
N LEU A 99 -5.38 -15.85 6.02
CA LEU A 99 -5.93 -17.20 6.21
C LEU A 99 -5.60 -18.14 5.03
N TYR A 100 -5.73 -17.62 3.80
CA TYR A 100 -5.35 -18.37 2.60
C TYR A 100 -3.86 -18.74 2.58
N SER A 101 -2.98 -17.87 3.08
CA SER A 101 -1.53 -18.06 3.06
C SER A 101 -1.05 -19.19 4.00
N PHE A 102 -1.86 -19.61 4.98
CA PHE A 102 -1.57 -20.77 5.83
C PHE A 102 -1.89 -22.12 5.17
N GLN A 103 -2.42 -22.11 3.95
CA GLN A 103 -2.81 -23.34 3.26
C GLN A 103 -1.58 -24.18 2.88
N PRO A 104 -1.52 -25.49 3.26
CA PRO A 104 -0.33 -26.33 3.08
C PRO A 104 -0.19 -26.96 1.68
N ASN A 105 -0.92 -26.47 0.67
CA ASN A 105 -0.97 -27.10 -0.66
C ASN A 105 -0.06 -26.35 -1.64
N GLU A 106 0.98 -27.01 -2.15
CA GLU A 106 1.94 -26.45 -3.12
C GLU A 106 1.28 -25.91 -4.41
N LYS A 107 0.09 -26.39 -4.78
CA LYS A 107 -0.65 -25.90 -5.96
C LYS A 107 -1.08 -24.45 -5.81
N PHE A 108 -1.19 -23.95 -4.59
CA PHE A 108 -1.59 -22.58 -4.26
C PHE A 108 -0.42 -21.68 -3.84
N ASP A 109 0.82 -22.13 -4.09
CA ASP A 109 2.02 -21.37 -3.81
C ASP A 109 2.19 -20.23 -4.81
N LEU A 110 1.92 -19.01 -4.36
CA LEU A 110 2.09 -17.79 -5.14
C LEU A 110 3.53 -17.28 -5.14
N THR A 111 4.42 -17.81 -4.29
CA THR A 111 5.82 -17.36 -4.22
C THR A 111 6.61 -17.61 -5.52
N ASN A 112 6.09 -18.48 -6.39
CA ASN A 112 6.64 -18.71 -7.73
C ASN A 112 6.32 -17.60 -8.75
N PHE A 113 5.32 -16.75 -8.47
CA PHE A 113 4.80 -15.77 -9.42
C PHE A 113 5.48 -14.39 -9.33
N GLY A 114 6.58 -14.26 -8.60
CA GLY A 114 7.29 -12.97 -8.43
C GLY A 114 7.62 -12.28 -9.76
N ASN A 115 8.07 -13.03 -10.78
CA ASN A 115 8.35 -12.48 -12.11
C ASN A 115 7.08 -12.00 -12.83
N VAL A 116 5.95 -12.70 -12.65
CA VAL A 116 4.65 -12.31 -13.23
C VAL A 116 4.16 -11.01 -12.59
N LEU A 117 4.28 -10.90 -11.27
CA LEU A 117 3.93 -9.68 -10.54
C LEU A 117 4.80 -8.49 -10.97
N LEU A 118 6.11 -8.70 -11.12
CA LEU A 118 7.04 -7.68 -11.60
C LEU A 118 6.70 -7.23 -13.04
N THR A 119 6.42 -8.17 -13.93
CA THR A 119 6.02 -7.87 -15.31
C THR A 119 4.68 -7.14 -15.34
N GLY A 120 3.71 -7.58 -14.54
CA GLY A 120 2.40 -6.94 -14.42
C GLY A 120 2.51 -5.50 -13.91
N SER A 121 3.34 -5.26 -12.88
CA SER A 121 3.56 -3.90 -12.35
C SER A 121 4.26 -3.00 -13.38
N SER A 122 5.24 -3.51 -14.11
CA SER A 122 5.92 -2.75 -15.18
C SER A 122 4.96 -2.38 -16.31
N SER A 123 4.09 -3.30 -16.71
CA SER A 123 3.06 -3.06 -17.74
C SER A 123 2.05 -1.99 -17.29
N LEU A 124 1.57 -2.08 -16.04
CA LEU A 124 0.64 -1.08 -15.49
C LEU A 124 1.30 0.28 -15.33
N LEU A 125 2.59 0.35 -14.99
CA LEU A 125 3.33 1.60 -14.92
C LEU A 125 3.38 2.29 -16.29
N VAL A 126 3.65 1.54 -17.36
CA VAL A 126 3.57 2.08 -18.74
C VAL A 126 2.16 2.56 -19.04
N GLY A 127 1.12 1.79 -18.66
CA GLY A 127 -0.27 2.21 -18.83
C GLY A 127 -0.61 3.52 -18.10
N ILE A 128 -0.11 3.69 -16.87
CA ILE A 128 -0.28 4.93 -16.09
C ILE A 128 0.38 6.11 -16.81
N VAL A 129 1.63 5.94 -17.27
CA VAL A 129 2.37 6.99 -17.98
C VAL A 129 1.64 7.37 -19.27
N LEU A 130 1.19 6.40 -20.04
CA LEU A 130 0.42 6.66 -21.28
C LEU A 130 -0.89 7.39 -20.97
N ASN A 131 -1.64 6.95 -19.94
CA ASN A 131 -2.90 7.58 -19.58
C ASN A 131 -2.73 9.00 -19.01
N PHE A 132 -1.57 9.32 -18.42
CA PHE A 132 -1.25 10.69 -18.02
C PHE A 132 -1.28 11.68 -19.21
N PHE A 133 -0.85 11.24 -20.40
CA PHE A 133 -0.91 12.03 -21.61
C PHE A 133 -2.29 11.95 -22.32
N LEU A 134 -2.89 10.77 -22.36
CA LEU A 134 -4.17 10.52 -23.05
C LEU A 134 -5.38 11.06 -22.29
N LYS A 135 -5.30 11.09 -20.94
CA LYS A 135 -6.35 11.55 -20.02
C LYS A 135 -7.72 10.88 -20.25
N MET A 136 -7.72 9.58 -20.51
CA MET A 136 -8.93 8.80 -20.79
C MET A 136 -9.52 8.24 -19.49
N PRO A 137 -10.71 8.68 -19.03
CA PRO A 137 -11.32 8.23 -17.77
C PRO A 137 -11.60 6.72 -17.71
N LEU A 138 -11.94 6.12 -18.85
CA LEU A 138 -12.17 4.68 -18.93
C LEU A 138 -10.89 3.90 -18.64
N ILE A 139 -9.78 4.30 -19.25
CA ILE A 139 -8.46 3.68 -19.04
C ILE A 139 -8.04 3.86 -17.58
N ASP A 140 -8.26 5.03 -16.99
CA ASP A 140 -7.97 5.31 -15.59
C ASP A 140 -8.74 4.37 -14.62
N ASN A 141 -10.00 4.06 -14.92
CA ASN A 141 -10.79 3.12 -14.13
C ASN A 141 -10.28 1.67 -14.26
N ILE A 142 -9.91 1.25 -15.47
CA ILE A 142 -9.34 -0.08 -15.73
C ILE A 142 -8.00 -0.22 -15.00
N ILE A 143 -7.13 0.78 -15.08
CA ILE A 143 -5.83 0.79 -14.40
C ILE A 143 -6.02 0.70 -12.87
N SER A 144 -6.96 1.46 -12.29
CA SER A 144 -7.22 1.40 -10.84
C SER A 144 -7.69 0.03 -10.40
N GLY A 145 -8.58 -0.61 -11.16
CA GLY A 145 -9.02 -1.98 -10.88
C GLY A 145 -7.87 -3.00 -11.00
N ALA A 146 -7.07 -2.89 -12.05
CA ALA A 146 -5.92 -3.76 -12.26
C ALA A 146 -4.85 -3.59 -11.17
N LEU A 147 -4.60 -2.36 -10.71
CA LEU A 147 -3.70 -2.08 -9.59
C LEU A 147 -4.23 -2.66 -8.28
N ALA A 148 -5.54 -2.61 -8.02
CA ALA A 148 -6.11 -3.23 -6.83
C ALA A 148 -5.87 -4.75 -6.83
N VAL A 149 -6.09 -5.43 -7.95
CA VAL A 149 -5.80 -6.88 -8.10
C VAL A 149 -4.30 -7.15 -7.95
N LEU A 150 -3.45 -6.32 -8.54
CA LEU A 150 -2.00 -6.47 -8.45
C LEU A 150 -1.52 -6.36 -6.99
N PHE A 151 -1.96 -5.34 -6.25
CA PHE A 151 -1.54 -5.16 -4.85
C PHE A 151 -2.12 -6.23 -3.91
N ALA A 152 -3.33 -6.73 -4.17
CA ALA A 152 -3.85 -7.91 -3.48
C ALA A 152 -2.98 -9.15 -3.75
N SER A 153 -2.49 -9.30 -4.97
CA SER A 153 -1.60 -10.41 -5.35
C SER A 153 -0.21 -10.28 -4.71
N TYR A 154 0.35 -9.06 -4.63
CA TYR A 154 1.58 -8.81 -3.87
C TYR A 154 1.40 -9.09 -2.38
N MET A 155 0.28 -8.66 -1.79
CA MET A 155 -0.06 -8.93 -0.39
C MET A 155 -0.09 -10.45 -0.12
N ALA A 156 -0.70 -11.23 -1.03
CA ALA A 156 -0.73 -12.69 -0.92
C ALA A 156 0.67 -13.31 -1.07
N PHE A 157 1.45 -12.85 -2.05
CA PHE A 157 2.82 -13.27 -2.29
C PHE A 157 3.72 -13.01 -1.07
N ASP A 158 3.70 -11.80 -0.52
CA ASP A 158 4.55 -11.46 0.62
C ASP A 158 4.06 -12.11 1.92
N THR A 159 2.75 -12.27 2.12
CA THR A 159 2.22 -13.02 3.26
C THR A 159 2.66 -14.48 3.22
N GLN A 160 2.61 -15.15 2.07
CA GLN A 160 3.10 -16.52 1.92
C GLN A 160 4.60 -16.63 2.18
N LYS A 161 5.41 -15.66 1.73
CA LYS A 161 6.84 -15.62 2.05
C LYS A 161 7.12 -15.44 3.54
N ILE A 162 6.25 -14.70 4.25
CA ILE A 162 6.36 -14.50 5.71
C ILE A 162 5.98 -15.77 6.46
N VAL A 163 4.86 -16.41 6.09
CA VAL A 163 4.42 -17.68 6.68
C VAL A 163 5.48 -18.76 6.47
N GLY A 164 6.07 -18.80 5.27
CA GLY A 164 7.13 -19.76 4.92
C GLY A 164 6.66 -21.21 5.01
N GLY A 165 7.63 -22.11 5.20
CA GLY A 165 7.38 -23.55 5.36
C GLY A 165 7.81 -24.37 4.15
N LYS A 166 7.69 -25.70 4.26
CA LYS A 166 8.14 -26.65 3.22
C LYS A 166 7.35 -26.58 1.92
N HIS A 167 6.15 -25.97 1.98
CA HIS A 167 5.23 -25.87 0.85
C HIS A 167 5.44 -24.62 0.00
N HIS A 168 6.30 -23.68 0.44
CA HIS A 168 6.60 -22.45 -0.28
C HIS A 168 8.03 -22.47 -0.81
N LYS A 169 8.18 -22.16 -2.09
CA LYS A 169 9.50 -22.17 -2.76
C LYS A 169 10.41 -21.08 -2.23
N TYR A 170 9.84 -19.92 -1.88
CA TYR A 170 10.57 -18.78 -1.35
C TYR A 170 9.99 -18.33 -0.02
N SER A 171 10.87 -18.07 0.96
CA SER A 171 10.50 -17.55 2.27
C SER A 171 11.51 -16.49 2.71
N TYR A 172 11.04 -15.55 3.54
CA TYR A 172 11.95 -14.63 4.21
C TYR A 172 12.81 -15.35 5.26
N SER A 173 14.08 -14.97 5.33
CA SER A 173 14.93 -15.38 6.46
C SER A 173 14.42 -14.73 7.75
N GLN A 174 14.61 -15.40 8.89
CA GLN A 174 14.26 -14.83 10.20
C GLN A 174 14.94 -13.48 10.49
N LYS A 175 16.08 -13.19 9.84
CA LYS A 175 16.78 -11.92 9.97
C LYS A 175 16.19 -10.80 9.08
N GLU A 176 15.31 -11.14 8.14
CA GLU A 176 14.73 -10.20 7.17
C GLU A 176 13.36 -9.66 7.59
N TYR A 177 13.02 -9.77 8.88
CA TYR A 177 11.71 -9.35 9.42
C TYR A 177 11.36 -7.89 9.15
N ILE A 178 12.35 -6.99 9.10
CA ILE A 178 12.13 -5.58 8.76
C ILE A 178 11.69 -5.42 7.30
N LEU A 179 12.37 -6.11 6.38
CA LEU A 179 12.02 -6.05 4.95
C LEU A 179 10.66 -6.70 4.69
N ALA A 180 10.39 -7.83 5.37
CA ALA A 180 9.11 -8.50 5.30
C ALA A 180 7.96 -7.60 5.79
N ALA A 181 8.15 -6.95 6.94
CA ALA A 181 7.18 -6.00 7.50
C ALA A 181 6.97 -4.77 6.60
N LEU A 182 8.06 -4.23 6.03
CA LEU A 182 8.03 -3.09 5.13
C LEU A 182 7.21 -3.40 3.86
N ASN A 183 7.52 -4.53 3.19
CA ASN A 183 6.86 -4.93 1.96
C ASN A 183 5.36 -5.17 2.19
N LEU A 184 5.02 -6.00 3.17
CA LEU A 184 3.61 -6.28 3.48
C LEU A 184 2.83 -5.00 3.89
N TYR A 185 3.46 -4.12 4.66
CA TYR A 185 2.86 -2.84 5.01
C TYR A 185 2.58 -1.99 3.77
N GLN A 186 3.55 -1.91 2.85
CA GLN A 186 3.42 -1.15 1.61
C GLN A 186 2.31 -1.70 0.71
N ASP A 187 2.19 -3.02 0.59
CA ASP A 187 1.14 -3.66 -0.20
C ASP A 187 -0.25 -3.34 0.33
N VAL A 188 -0.44 -3.42 1.66
CA VAL A 188 -1.72 -3.10 2.30
C VAL A 188 -2.10 -1.63 2.10
N ILE A 189 -1.14 -0.70 2.23
CA ILE A 189 -1.37 0.73 1.99
C ILE A 189 -1.71 0.99 0.53
N ASN A 190 -0.96 0.42 -0.40
CA ASN A 190 -1.20 0.58 -1.83
C ASN A 190 -2.57 0.02 -2.22
N PHE A 191 -2.92 -1.16 -1.72
CA PHE A 191 -4.26 -1.74 -1.94
C PHE A 191 -5.36 -0.81 -1.41
N PHE A 192 -5.24 -0.32 -0.17
CA PHE A 192 -6.18 0.64 0.41
C PHE A 192 -6.35 1.87 -0.50
N MET A 193 -5.26 2.46 -0.97
CA MET A 193 -5.30 3.64 -1.83
C MET A 193 -6.03 3.36 -3.16
N GLN A 194 -5.89 2.16 -3.73
CA GLN A 194 -6.63 1.78 -4.95
C GLN A 194 -8.13 1.58 -4.67
N ILE A 195 -8.48 0.93 -3.57
CA ILE A 195 -9.90 0.80 -3.16
C ILE A 195 -10.53 2.16 -2.95
N MET A 196 -9.84 3.09 -2.27
CA MET A 196 -10.31 4.47 -2.08
C MET A 196 -10.49 5.21 -3.42
N SER A 197 -9.56 5.05 -4.36
CA SER A 197 -9.66 5.62 -5.70
C SER A 197 -10.91 5.10 -6.43
N ILE A 198 -11.15 3.80 -6.39
CA ILE A 198 -12.34 3.16 -7.02
C ILE A 198 -13.63 3.68 -6.38
N LEU A 199 -13.73 3.67 -5.05
CA LEU A 199 -14.93 4.12 -4.32
C LEU A 199 -15.25 5.59 -4.61
N THR A 200 -14.24 6.46 -4.62
CA THR A 200 -14.41 7.88 -4.93
C THR A 200 -14.89 8.11 -6.37
N LYS A 201 -14.39 7.33 -7.33
CA LYS A 201 -14.85 7.41 -8.73
C LYS A 201 -16.30 6.94 -8.88
N LEU A 202 -16.70 5.89 -8.16
CA LEU A 202 -18.08 5.41 -8.16
C LEU A 202 -19.05 6.42 -7.54
N GLU A 203 -18.66 7.05 -6.41
CA GLU A 203 -19.46 8.11 -5.79
C GLU A 203 -19.69 9.30 -6.75
N LYS A 204 -18.61 9.78 -7.39
CA LYS A 204 -18.70 10.86 -8.37
C LYS A 204 -19.60 10.50 -9.54
N ARG A 205 -19.54 9.26 -10.02
CA ARG A 205 -20.41 8.81 -11.12
C ARG A 205 -21.87 8.81 -10.70
N ASN A 206 -22.19 8.33 -9.51
CA ASN A 206 -23.57 8.32 -9.01
C ASN A 206 -24.12 9.73 -8.85
N ASN A 207 -23.33 10.66 -8.31
CA ASN A 207 -23.75 12.05 -8.12
C ASN A 207 -23.95 12.82 -9.45
N ASN A 208 -23.37 12.36 -10.57
CA ASN A 208 -23.55 12.95 -11.89
C ASN A 208 -24.76 12.38 -12.63
N VAL A 209 -25.40 11.32 -12.13
CA VAL A 209 -26.57 10.66 -12.75
C VAL A 209 -27.88 11.07 -12.05
N THR A 210 -27.79 11.59 -10.82
CA THR A 210 -28.91 12.17 -10.05
C THR A 210 -29.02 13.65 -10.30
#